data_967f901b4ed2b5eeec082fb8459bdf8d
#
_entry.id   967f901b4ed2b5eeec082fb8459bdf8d
#
_cell.length_a   1.000
_cell.length_b   1.000
_cell.length_c   1.000
_cell.angle_alpha   90.00
_cell.angle_beta   90.00
_cell.angle_gamma   90.00
#
_symmetry.space_group_name_H-M   'P 1'
#
loop_
_entity.id
_entity.type
_entity.pdbx_description
1 polymer ?
#
loop_
_entity_poly.entity_id
_entity_poly.type
_entity_poly.pdbx_seq_one_letter_code
_entity_poly.pdbx_strand_id
1 'polypeptide(L)'
;CSRYLIGDGTFEALKEGFCEILDEEGEDFFLPFLNLRGDIRPSMAAPVLLRETVGRKGAESMADGGRPGSGGAGCDNSRLRMKKCIWGFPGVEGKGLIINARCETALDKRLFAESVQKRRCLIPAAGFYEWSERKDPYFFAPKGPEGGKGRLLLMAGFHRKWEGQERFVILTTQANASVQGVHPRMPLILNMEEAREWLREDCEVPRLLTKTPEELAREPLGQLSLFS
;
A
#
# COMPACT_ATOMS: atom_id res chain seq x y z
N CYS A 1 -12.05 -5.64 0.75
CA CYS A 1 -10.89 -6.52 0.99
C CYS A 1 -10.65 -6.65 2.50
N SER A 2 -10.64 -7.87 3.01
CA SER A 2 -10.37 -8.18 4.43
C SER A 2 -9.27 -9.23 4.59
N ARG A 3 -8.66 -9.68 3.49
CA ARG A 3 -7.57 -10.65 3.46
C ARG A 3 -6.81 -10.53 2.14
N TYR A 4 -5.48 -10.57 2.18
CA TYR A 4 -4.64 -10.64 1.00
C TYR A 4 -3.46 -11.59 1.21
N LEU A 5 -2.85 -12.03 0.12
CA LEU A 5 -1.75 -12.98 0.12
C LEU A 5 -0.44 -12.29 -0.23
N ILE A 6 0.59 -12.54 0.55
CA ILE A 6 1.98 -12.34 0.15
C ILE A 6 2.49 -13.69 -0.36
N GLY A 7 2.75 -13.78 -1.66
CA GLY A 7 3.18 -15.00 -2.33
C GLY A 7 4.69 -15.02 -2.62
N ASP A 8 5.11 -16.12 -3.24
CA ASP A 8 6.50 -16.27 -3.72
C ASP A 8 6.82 -15.22 -4.78
N GLY A 9 7.98 -14.58 -4.64
CA GLY A 9 8.46 -13.59 -5.59
C GLY A 9 7.77 -12.22 -5.50
N THR A 10 6.84 -11.99 -4.56
CA THR A 10 6.15 -10.68 -4.42
C THR A 10 7.14 -9.55 -4.18
N PHE A 11 8.11 -9.73 -3.30
CA PHE A 11 9.07 -8.67 -2.97
C PHE A 11 10.21 -8.57 -3.98
N GLU A 12 10.58 -9.66 -4.63
CA GLU A 12 11.51 -9.66 -5.77
C GLU A 12 10.93 -8.83 -6.93
N ALA A 13 9.67 -9.08 -7.32
CA ALA A 13 8.98 -8.31 -8.35
C ALA A 13 8.81 -6.83 -7.95
N LEU A 14 8.54 -6.54 -6.67
CA LEU A 14 8.49 -5.18 -6.16
C LEU A 14 9.86 -4.51 -6.28
N LYS A 15 10.94 -5.16 -5.85
CA LYS A 15 12.30 -4.65 -5.95
C LYS A 15 12.68 -4.34 -7.40
N GLU A 16 12.44 -5.27 -8.32
CA GLU A 16 12.68 -5.07 -9.76
C GLU A 16 11.90 -3.87 -10.31
N GLY A 17 10.62 -3.73 -9.93
CA GLY A 17 9.78 -2.63 -10.39
C GLY A 17 10.19 -1.25 -9.87
N PHE A 18 10.94 -1.18 -8.79
CA PHE A 18 11.39 0.08 -8.17
C PHE A 18 12.90 0.29 -8.22
N CYS A 19 13.68 -0.60 -8.84
CA CYS A 19 15.15 -0.56 -8.84
C CYS A 19 15.75 0.77 -9.32
N GLU A 20 15.10 1.45 -10.27
CA GLU A 20 15.59 2.73 -10.83
C GLU A 20 15.50 3.91 -9.85
N ILE A 21 14.66 3.80 -8.81
CA ILE A 21 14.41 4.86 -7.83
C ILE A 21 14.81 4.47 -6.41
N LEU A 22 15.36 3.28 -6.25
CA LEU A 22 15.98 2.83 -5.01
C LEU A 22 17.47 3.21 -5.04
N ASP A 23 17.93 3.85 -3.98
CA ASP A 23 19.37 4.00 -3.72
C ASP A 23 19.96 2.68 -3.19
N GLU A 24 21.32 2.60 -3.13
CA GLU A 24 22.03 1.42 -2.62
C GLU A 24 21.56 1.00 -1.22
N GLU A 25 21.25 1.96 -0.34
CA GLU A 25 20.66 1.68 0.98
C GLU A 25 19.21 1.16 0.86
N GLY A 26 18.47 1.55 -0.18
CA GLY A 26 17.09 1.11 -0.44
C GLY A 26 16.99 -0.38 -0.74
N GLU A 27 18.00 -0.97 -1.36
CA GLU A 27 18.03 -2.39 -1.66
C GLU A 27 18.04 -3.26 -0.41
N ASP A 28 18.80 -2.88 0.62
CA ASP A 28 18.92 -3.63 1.88
C ASP A 28 17.59 -3.68 2.65
N PHE A 29 16.67 -2.72 2.43
CA PHE A 29 15.37 -2.73 3.09
C PHE A 29 14.45 -3.85 2.65
N PHE A 30 14.66 -4.43 1.47
CA PHE A 30 13.87 -5.57 0.99
C PHE A 30 14.33 -6.90 1.59
N LEU A 31 15.60 -7.04 1.96
CA LEU A 31 16.17 -8.29 2.46
C LEU A 31 15.34 -8.95 3.57
N PRO A 32 14.86 -8.23 4.61
CA PRO A 32 14.07 -8.84 5.68
C PRO A 32 12.72 -9.39 5.23
N PHE A 33 12.25 -9.03 4.02
CA PHE A 33 10.92 -9.35 3.52
C PHE A 33 10.92 -10.36 2.37
N LEU A 34 12.05 -10.62 1.73
CA LEU A 34 12.14 -11.50 0.55
C LEU A 34 11.54 -12.89 0.79
N ASN A 35 11.63 -13.41 2.01
CA ASN A 35 11.09 -14.71 2.38
C ASN A 35 9.74 -14.64 3.10
N LEU A 36 9.13 -13.47 3.21
CA LEU A 36 7.83 -13.34 3.85
C LEU A 36 6.73 -13.88 2.93
N ARG A 37 5.90 -14.78 3.46
CA ARG A 37 4.79 -15.41 2.76
C ARG A 37 3.61 -15.59 3.70
N GLY A 38 2.44 -15.70 3.11
CA GLY A 38 1.22 -16.05 3.81
C GLY A 38 0.12 -15.02 3.75
N ASP A 39 -0.98 -15.37 4.35
CA ASP A 39 -2.16 -14.53 4.41
C ASP A 39 -2.02 -13.42 5.42
N ILE A 40 -2.34 -12.22 5.00
CA ILE A 40 -2.41 -11.05 5.85
C ILE A 40 -3.88 -10.73 6.13
N ARG A 41 -4.19 -10.56 7.42
CA ARG A 41 -5.51 -10.23 7.94
C ARG A 41 -5.46 -8.94 8.77
N PRO A 42 -6.60 -8.29 9.00
CA PRO A 42 -6.67 -7.11 9.87
C PRO A 42 -5.99 -7.34 11.23
N SER A 43 -5.38 -6.32 11.77
CA SER A 43 -4.54 -6.30 12.98
C SER A 43 -3.17 -6.96 12.86
N MET A 44 -2.87 -7.66 11.77
CA MET A 44 -1.52 -8.18 11.53
C MET A 44 -0.59 -7.07 11.08
N ALA A 45 0.69 -7.20 11.44
CA ALA A 45 1.75 -6.37 10.91
C ALA A 45 2.18 -6.90 9.54
N ALA A 46 2.23 -6.02 8.55
CA ALA A 46 2.61 -6.35 7.18
C ALA A 46 3.55 -5.28 6.61
N PRO A 47 4.43 -5.65 5.67
CA PRO A 47 5.29 -4.70 5.01
C PRO A 47 4.51 -3.81 4.04
N VAL A 48 4.79 -2.52 4.09
CA VAL A 48 4.30 -1.53 3.14
C VAL A 48 5.47 -0.71 2.61
N LEU A 49 5.41 -0.34 1.34
CA LEU A 49 6.37 0.58 0.73
C LEU A 49 5.84 2.01 0.89
N LEU A 50 6.64 2.88 1.47
CA LEU A 50 6.28 4.27 1.71
C LEU A 50 7.48 5.20 1.49
N ARG A 51 7.19 6.48 1.34
CA ARG A 51 8.22 7.54 1.32
C ARG A 51 8.42 8.08 2.73
N GLU A 52 9.66 8.13 3.17
CA GLU A 52 10.03 8.67 4.47
C GLU A 52 11.00 9.84 4.30
N THR A 53 10.72 10.96 4.95
CA THR A 53 11.64 12.09 4.99
C THR A 53 12.80 11.75 5.91
N VAL A 54 14.01 11.69 5.36
CA VAL A 54 15.22 11.47 6.15
C VAL A 54 15.59 12.79 6.82
N GLY A 55 15.27 12.93 8.10
CA GLY A 55 15.73 14.07 8.90
C GLY A 55 17.24 14.13 8.90
N ARG A 56 17.83 15.33 8.69
CA ARG A 56 19.27 15.54 8.89
C ARG A 56 19.62 15.10 10.32
N LYS A 57 20.33 13.99 10.45
CA LYS A 57 21.04 13.67 11.69
C LYS A 57 22.12 14.72 11.87
N GLY A 58 22.02 15.53 12.93
CA GLY A 58 23.10 16.38 13.40
C GLY A 58 23.13 17.77 12.75
N ALA A 59 22.25 18.67 13.18
CA ALA A 59 22.58 20.06 13.30
C ALA A 59 22.37 20.41 14.77
N GLU A 60 23.33 20.03 15.60
CA GLU A 60 23.49 20.70 16.89
C GLU A 60 23.75 22.18 16.65
N SER A 61 22.98 22.98 17.34
CA SER A 61 23.03 24.41 17.43
C SER A 61 24.46 24.95 17.45
N MET A 62 24.84 25.65 16.39
CA MET A 62 25.75 26.79 16.52
C MET A 62 25.01 28.02 16.00
N ALA A 63 24.61 28.85 16.96
CA ALA A 63 24.13 30.19 16.72
C ALA A 63 25.33 30.98 16.18
N ASP A 64 25.29 31.36 14.90
CA ASP A 64 25.99 32.55 14.45
C ASP A 64 25.22 33.20 13.28
N GLY A 65 25.09 34.51 13.36
CA GLY A 65 24.26 35.31 12.49
C GLY A 65 24.82 35.40 11.07
N GLY A 66 24.09 34.83 10.11
CA GLY A 66 24.40 34.97 8.69
C GLY A 66 23.12 35.17 7.87
N ARG A 67 23.11 36.19 7.01
CA ARG A 67 22.06 36.69 6.11
C ARG A 67 21.32 35.60 5.34
N PRO A 68 20.04 35.80 4.97
CA PRO A 68 19.31 34.89 4.10
C PRO A 68 19.86 34.99 2.66
N GLY A 69 20.59 33.99 2.24
CA GLY A 69 20.99 33.76 0.85
C GLY A 69 19.89 33.04 0.09
N SER A 70 19.62 33.56 -1.11
CA SER A 70 18.64 33.15 -2.11
C SER A 70 18.55 31.64 -2.39
N GLY A 71 17.30 31.14 -2.43
CA GLY A 71 16.80 30.13 -3.33
C GLY A 71 17.68 28.96 -3.75
N GLY A 72 17.88 27.98 -2.87
CA GLY A 72 18.25 26.63 -3.29
C GLY A 72 16.98 25.78 -3.36
N ALA A 73 16.70 25.20 -4.53
CA ALA A 73 15.70 24.14 -4.68
C ALA A 73 15.96 23.09 -3.59
N GLY A 74 15.00 22.93 -2.66
CA GLY A 74 15.14 21.99 -1.56
C GLY A 74 15.36 20.59 -2.13
N CYS A 75 16.53 20.02 -1.90
CA CYS A 75 16.76 18.61 -2.18
C CYS A 75 15.71 17.83 -1.41
N ASP A 76 14.81 17.19 -2.15
CA ASP A 76 13.87 16.22 -1.57
C ASP A 76 14.71 15.14 -0.87
N ASN A 77 14.82 15.23 0.46
CA ASN A 77 15.58 14.30 1.29
C ASN A 77 14.69 13.13 1.72
N SER A 78 13.70 12.79 0.90
CA SER A 78 12.79 11.67 1.15
C SER A 78 13.23 10.44 0.36
N ARG A 79 13.17 9.28 1.01
CA ARG A 79 13.58 7.99 0.45
C ARG A 79 12.46 6.97 0.55
N LEU A 80 12.42 6.04 -0.38
CA LEU A 80 11.52 4.90 -0.30
C LEU A 80 12.02 3.91 0.77
N ARG A 81 11.09 3.41 1.58
CA ARG A 81 11.37 2.46 2.65
C ARG A 81 10.29 1.39 2.75
N MET A 82 10.71 0.15 2.96
CA MET A 82 9.81 -0.90 3.42
C MET A 82 9.66 -0.82 4.94
N LYS A 83 8.43 -0.74 5.42
CA LYS A 83 8.14 -0.68 6.86
C LYS A 83 7.08 -1.71 7.25
N LYS A 84 7.24 -2.36 8.40
CA LYS A 84 6.16 -3.15 9.00
C LYS A 84 5.15 -2.20 9.65
N CYS A 85 3.93 -2.20 9.13
CA CYS A 85 2.81 -1.41 9.66
C CYS A 85 1.65 -2.35 10.00
N ILE A 86 0.87 -2.03 11.01
CA ILE A 86 -0.29 -2.82 11.41
C ILE A 86 -1.47 -2.45 10.52
N TRP A 87 -2.13 -3.45 9.95
CA TRP A 87 -3.32 -3.21 9.11
C TRP A 87 -4.53 -2.81 9.95
N GLY A 88 -5.02 -1.60 9.74
CA GLY A 88 -6.22 -1.03 10.32
C GLY A 88 -5.96 0.04 11.36
N PHE A 89 -6.76 1.11 11.29
CA PHE A 89 -6.83 2.15 12.29
C PHE A 89 -7.87 1.79 13.35
N PRO A 90 -7.67 2.14 14.62
CA PRO A 90 -8.73 2.05 15.62
C PRO A 90 -9.97 2.83 15.17
N GLY A 91 -11.12 2.23 15.35
CA GLY A 91 -12.40 2.87 15.07
C GLY A 91 -12.71 4.01 16.03
N VAL A 92 -13.79 4.74 15.77
CA VAL A 92 -14.25 5.84 16.62
C VAL A 92 -14.55 5.29 18.01
N GLU A 93 -14.09 5.97 19.05
CA GLU A 93 -14.22 5.55 20.46
C GLU A 93 -13.62 4.16 20.76
N GLY A 94 -12.62 3.73 19.96
CA GLY A 94 -12.00 2.41 20.13
C GLY A 94 -12.88 1.23 19.67
N LYS A 95 -14.05 1.49 19.08
CA LYS A 95 -14.96 0.44 18.60
C LYS A 95 -14.62 0.00 17.19
N GLY A 96 -14.17 -1.25 17.04
CA GLY A 96 -13.86 -1.87 15.76
C GLY A 96 -12.54 -1.41 15.14
N LEU A 97 -12.33 -1.81 13.90
CA LEU A 97 -11.12 -1.54 13.13
C LEU A 97 -11.49 -1.02 11.73
N ILE A 98 -10.90 0.09 11.34
CA ILE A 98 -11.04 0.66 10.00
C ILE A 98 -9.91 0.11 9.14
N ILE A 99 -10.20 -0.88 8.32
CA ILE A 99 -9.22 -1.56 7.47
C ILE A 99 -9.19 -1.04 6.04
N ASN A 100 -10.30 -0.42 5.60
CA ASN A 100 -10.45 0.13 4.25
C ASN A 100 -11.00 1.55 4.28
N ALA A 101 -10.65 2.36 3.29
CA ALA A 101 -11.22 3.67 3.04
C ALA A 101 -11.70 3.77 1.59
N ARG A 102 -12.88 4.33 1.37
CA ARG A 102 -13.43 4.51 0.02
C ARG A 102 -12.73 5.68 -0.68
N CYS A 103 -12.24 5.48 -1.90
CA CYS A 103 -11.58 6.50 -2.72
C CYS A 103 -12.45 7.75 -2.85
N GLU A 104 -13.76 7.55 -3.06
CA GLU A 104 -14.74 8.60 -3.32
C GLU A 104 -14.87 9.60 -2.16
N THR A 105 -14.54 9.21 -0.95
CA THR A 105 -14.72 10.04 0.25
C THR A 105 -13.45 10.17 1.09
N ALA A 106 -12.34 9.62 0.63
CA ALA A 106 -11.11 9.57 1.43
C ALA A 106 -10.53 10.97 1.70
N LEU A 107 -10.65 11.89 0.73
CA LEU A 107 -10.19 13.28 0.88
C LEU A 107 -11.14 14.15 1.73
N ASP A 108 -12.42 13.78 1.82
CA ASP A 108 -13.41 14.54 2.58
C ASP A 108 -13.43 14.17 4.07
N LYS A 109 -13.03 12.95 4.39
CA LYS A 109 -13.03 12.47 5.77
C LYS A 109 -11.84 13.01 6.55
N ARG A 110 -12.09 13.81 7.58
CA ARG A 110 -11.09 14.38 8.47
C ARG A 110 -10.07 13.35 9.01
N LEU A 111 -10.51 12.10 9.24
CA LEU A 111 -9.65 11.02 9.71
C LEU A 111 -8.61 10.61 8.67
N PHE A 112 -8.89 10.76 7.37
CA PHE A 112 -8.09 10.23 6.27
C PHE A 112 -7.40 11.29 5.43
N ALA A 113 -8.04 12.45 5.22
CA ALA A 113 -7.65 13.47 4.25
C ALA A 113 -6.15 13.81 4.29
N GLU A 114 -5.63 14.13 5.46
CA GLU A 114 -4.20 14.46 5.61
C GLU A 114 -3.29 13.26 5.29
N SER A 115 -3.68 12.04 5.71
CA SER A 115 -2.88 10.84 5.44
C SER A 115 -2.88 10.45 3.97
N VAL A 116 -4.01 10.60 3.29
CA VAL A 116 -4.12 10.36 1.83
C VAL A 116 -3.27 11.38 1.06
N GLN A 117 -3.18 12.61 1.52
CA GLN A 117 -2.37 13.64 0.87
C GLN A 117 -0.87 13.51 1.13
N LYS A 118 -0.47 13.14 2.37
CA LYS A 118 0.92 13.27 2.82
C LYS A 118 1.61 11.96 3.21
N ARG A 119 0.86 10.91 3.50
CA ARG A 119 1.36 9.64 4.06
C ARG A 119 0.84 8.44 3.27
N ARG A 120 1.03 8.51 1.96
CA ARG A 120 0.67 7.44 1.04
C ARG A 120 1.63 6.27 1.17
N CYS A 121 1.11 5.07 0.94
CA CYS A 121 1.91 3.85 0.90
C CYS A 121 1.36 2.88 -0.14
N LEU A 122 2.17 1.91 -0.52
CA LEU A 122 1.78 0.78 -1.35
C LEU A 122 1.83 -0.49 -0.53
N ILE A 123 0.83 -1.32 -0.70
CA ILE A 123 0.71 -2.62 -0.09
C ILE A 123 0.94 -3.67 -1.18
N PRO A 124 2.14 -4.31 -1.21
CA PRO A 124 2.43 -5.36 -2.17
C PRO A 124 1.71 -6.65 -1.80
N ALA A 125 1.10 -7.30 -2.78
CA ALA A 125 0.40 -8.55 -2.61
C ALA A 125 0.52 -9.42 -3.88
N ALA A 126 0.44 -10.74 -3.73
CA ALA A 126 0.27 -11.66 -4.87
C ALA A 126 -1.19 -11.70 -5.35
N GLY A 127 -2.12 -11.35 -4.46
CA GLY A 127 -3.55 -11.31 -4.73
C GLY A 127 -4.33 -11.01 -3.46
N PHE A 128 -5.65 -10.91 -3.59
CA PHE A 128 -6.54 -10.69 -2.45
C PHE A 128 -7.76 -11.61 -2.51
N TYR A 129 -8.40 -11.76 -1.36
CA TYR A 129 -9.60 -12.58 -1.20
C TYR A 129 -10.84 -11.70 -1.06
N GLU A 130 -11.92 -12.12 -1.70
CA GLU A 130 -13.28 -11.60 -1.49
C GLU A 130 -14.29 -12.72 -1.43
N TRP A 131 -15.42 -12.45 -0.81
CA TRP A 131 -16.50 -13.42 -0.62
C TRP A 131 -17.76 -12.93 -1.34
N SER A 132 -18.42 -13.87 -2.02
CA SER A 132 -19.74 -13.60 -2.61
C SER A 132 -20.79 -13.37 -1.49
N GLU A 133 -21.96 -12.89 -1.87
CA GLU A 133 -23.11 -12.79 -0.96
C GLU A 133 -23.45 -14.12 -0.28
N ARG A 134 -23.18 -15.24 -0.97
CA ARG A 134 -23.35 -16.60 -0.45
C ARG A 134 -22.19 -17.08 0.43
N LYS A 135 -21.20 -16.19 0.68
CA LYS A 135 -19.97 -16.47 1.42
C LYS A 135 -19.03 -17.46 0.73
N ASP A 136 -19.17 -17.64 -0.59
CA ASP A 136 -18.19 -18.40 -1.36
C ASP A 136 -16.92 -17.58 -1.52
N PRO A 137 -15.74 -18.14 -1.21
CA PRO A 137 -14.48 -17.44 -1.31
C PRO A 137 -13.94 -17.45 -2.74
N TYR A 138 -13.37 -16.33 -3.13
CA TYR A 138 -12.67 -16.13 -4.41
C TYR A 138 -11.32 -15.49 -4.17
N PHE A 139 -10.34 -15.92 -4.96
CA PHE A 139 -9.03 -15.29 -5.02
C PHE A 139 -8.88 -14.48 -6.30
N PHE A 140 -8.37 -13.27 -6.18
CA PHE A 140 -8.12 -12.35 -7.29
C PHE A 140 -6.64 -12.03 -7.38
N ALA A 141 -6.05 -12.20 -8.57
CA ALA A 141 -4.64 -11.99 -8.84
C ALA A 141 -4.43 -11.33 -10.21
N PRO A 142 -3.24 -10.79 -10.52
CA PRO A 142 -2.92 -10.33 -11.87
C PRO A 142 -3.16 -11.42 -12.89
N LYS A 143 -3.66 -11.05 -14.09
CA LYS A 143 -3.72 -11.97 -15.23
C LYS A 143 -2.29 -12.35 -15.62
N GLY A 144 -2.05 -13.64 -15.85
CA GLY A 144 -0.73 -14.18 -16.22
C GLY A 144 -0.73 -15.70 -16.18
N PRO A 145 0.38 -16.35 -16.51
CA PRO A 145 0.46 -17.81 -16.50
C PRO A 145 0.12 -18.37 -15.11
N GLU A 146 -0.62 -19.47 -15.09
CA GLU A 146 -1.00 -20.17 -13.86
C GLU A 146 0.24 -20.58 -13.06
N GLY A 147 0.19 -20.40 -11.74
CA GLY A 147 1.30 -20.73 -10.83
C GLY A 147 2.51 -19.80 -10.93
N GLY A 148 2.40 -18.65 -11.62
CA GLY A 148 3.50 -17.71 -11.86
C GLY A 148 4.10 -17.17 -10.57
N LYS A 149 5.39 -17.46 -10.35
CA LYS A 149 6.21 -16.76 -9.36
C LYS A 149 6.24 -15.27 -9.71
N GLY A 150 6.22 -14.41 -8.69
CA GLY A 150 6.33 -12.97 -8.91
C GLY A 150 5.03 -12.26 -9.26
N ARG A 151 3.86 -12.84 -8.98
CA ARG A 151 2.60 -12.08 -9.05
C ARG A 151 2.66 -10.88 -8.12
N LEU A 152 2.43 -9.69 -8.67
CA LEU A 152 2.48 -8.44 -7.91
C LEU A 152 1.25 -7.59 -8.19
N LEU A 153 0.44 -7.37 -7.15
CA LEU A 153 -0.53 -6.30 -7.06
C LEU A 153 0.03 -5.19 -6.18
N LEU A 154 -0.10 -3.96 -6.62
CA LEU A 154 0.26 -2.77 -5.86
C LEU A 154 -1.04 -2.09 -5.41
N MET A 155 -1.49 -2.41 -4.20
CA MET A 155 -2.70 -1.79 -3.64
C MET A 155 -2.32 -0.44 -3.03
N ALA A 156 -3.04 0.62 -3.41
CA ALA A 156 -2.87 1.94 -2.84
C ALA A 156 -3.42 1.99 -1.41
N GLY A 157 -2.71 2.69 -0.55
CA GLY A 157 -3.12 2.93 0.82
C GLY A 157 -2.47 4.18 1.40
N PHE A 158 -2.73 4.40 2.64
CA PHE A 158 -2.11 5.45 3.43
C PHE A 158 -1.86 4.98 4.85
N HIS A 159 -0.91 5.60 5.52
CA HIS A 159 -0.50 5.22 6.86
C HIS A 159 -0.58 6.38 7.83
N ARG A 160 -0.53 6.06 9.10
CA ARG A 160 -0.51 7.02 10.20
C ARG A 160 0.08 6.37 11.45
N LYS A 161 0.84 7.14 12.20
CA LYS A 161 1.26 6.75 13.53
C LYS A 161 0.11 6.92 14.53
N TRP A 162 -0.20 5.87 15.27
CA TRP A 162 -1.22 5.84 16.30
C TRP A 162 -0.65 5.20 17.56
N GLU A 163 -0.62 5.94 18.68
CA GLU A 163 -0.07 5.46 19.95
C GLU A 163 1.32 4.79 19.80
N GLY A 164 2.20 5.42 19.04
CA GLY A 164 3.55 4.93 18.79
C GLY A 164 3.68 3.86 17.69
N GLN A 165 2.59 3.26 17.21
CA GLN A 165 2.58 2.22 16.18
C GLN A 165 2.25 2.78 14.80
N GLU A 166 3.01 2.38 13.78
CA GLU A 166 2.65 2.67 12.39
C GLU A 166 1.51 1.75 11.96
N ARG A 167 0.44 2.34 11.43
CA ARG A 167 -0.74 1.63 10.94
C ARG A 167 -1.09 2.07 9.54
N PHE A 168 -1.69 1.18 8.75
CA PHE A 168 -2.13 1.49 7.40
C PHE A 168 -3.58 1.08 7.14
N VAL A 169 -4.15 1.69 6.09
CA VAL A 169 -5.50 1.42 5.59
C VAL A 169 -5.41 1.27 4.08
N ILE A 170 -6.12 0.31 3.51
CA ILE A 170 -6.20 0.08 2.07
C ILE A 170 -7.30 0.97 1.48
N LEU A 171 -7.01 1.64 0.36
CA LEU A 171 -8.00 2.35 -0.43
C LEU A 171 -8.80 1.35 -1.27
N THR A 172 -10.12 1.57 -1.34
CA THR A 172 -11.02 0.77 -2.15
C THR A 172 -11.82 1.63 -3.10
N THR A 173 -12.07 1.09 -4.30
CA THR A 173 -12.88 1.70 -5.35
C THR A 173 -14.05 0.79 -5.74
N GLN A 174 -14.89 1.22 -6.67
CA GLN A 174 -15.91 0.37 -7.25
C GLN A 174 -15.25 -0.81 -7.98
N ALA A 175 -15.85 -1.99 -7.88
CA ALA A 175 -15.34 -3.17 -8.54
C ALA A 175 -15.46 -3.05 -10.07
N ASN A 176 -14.40 -3.46 -10.79
CA ASN A 176 -14.44 -3.62 -12.23
C ASN A 176 -15.17 -4.92 -12.62
N ALA A 177 -15.29 -5.20 -13.92
CA ALA A 177 -16.03 -6.36 -14.43
C ALA A 177 -15.53 -7.72 -13.88
N SER A 178 -14.23 -7.85 -13.57
CA SER A 178 -13.67 -9.09 -13.04
C SER A 178 -14.08 -9.40 -11.60
N VAL A 179 -14.36 -8.38 -10.78
CA VAL A 179 -14.66 -8.50 -9.35
C VAL A 179 -16.14 -8.30 -9.04
N GLN A 180 -16.85 -7.46 -9.83
CA GLN A 180 -18.22 -7.02 -9.57
C GLN A 180 -19.22 -8.16 -9.35
N GLY A 181 -19.04 -9.32 -10.02
CA GLY A 181 -19.90 -10.50 -9.84
C GLY A 181 -19.72 -11.21 -8.49
N VAL A 182 -18.72 -10.82 -7.69
CA VAL A 182 -18.43 -11.38 -6.36
C VAL A 182 -18.67 -10.33 -5.27
N HIS A 183 -18.12 -9.15 -5.45
CA HIS A 183 -18.20 -8.06 -4.45
C HIS A 183 -18.26 -6.70 -5.14
N PRO A 184 -19.08 -5.73 -4.67
CA PRO A 184 -19.22 -4.42 -5.32
C PRO A 184 -17.99 -3.50 -5.15
N ARG A 185 -17.03 -3.87 -4.33
CA ARG A 185 -15.81 -3.09 -4.07
C ARG A 185 -14.57 -3.94 -4.29
N MET A 186 -13.46 -3.27 -4.65
CA MET A 186 -12.14 -3.87 -4.78
C MET A 186 -11.06 -2.90 -4.26
N PRO A 187 -9.86 -3.36 -3.91
CA PRO A 187 -8.74 -2.47 -3.65
C PRO A 187 -8.46 -1.56 -4.84
N LEU A 188 -8.01 -0.33 -4.58
CA LEU A 188 -7.44 0.52 -5.61
C LEU A 188 -6.07 -0.05 -5.99
N ILE A 189 -5.99 -0.72 -7.12
CA ILE A 189 -4.77 -1.34 -7.63
C ILE A 189 -4.17 -0.42 -8.67
N LEU A 190 -2.88 -0.15 -8.54
CA LEU A 190 -2.10 0.70 -9.42
C LEU A 190 -1.14 -0.15 -10.26
N ASN A 191 -0.93 0.24 -11.52
CA ASN A 191 0.19 -0.28 -12.30
C ASN A 191 1.52 0.31 -11.79
N MET A 192 2.65 -0.11 -12.35
CA MET A 192 3.96 0.29 -11.85
C MET A 192 4.21 1.80 -11.96
N GLU A 193 3.83 2.42 -13.06
CA GLU A 193 3.98 3.86 -13.28
C GLU A 193 3.14 4.67 -12.29
N GLU A 194 1.87 4.33 -12.16
CA GLU A 194 0.94 4.96 -11.21
C GLU A 194 1.36 4.74 -9.74
N ALA A 195 1.95 3.58 -9.45
CA ALA A 195 2.47 3.29 -8.12
C ALA A 195 3.70 4.15 -7.77
N ARG A 196 4.58 4.38 -8.73
CA ARG A 196 5.69 5.32 -8.59
C ARG A 196 5.17 6.75 -8.37
N GLU A 197 4.18 7.18 -9.17
CA GLU A 197 3.53 8.48 -9.01
C GLU A 197 2.84 8.61 -7.65
N TRP A 198 2.12 7.56 -7.20
CA TRP A 198 1.43 7.55 -5.91
C TRP A 198 2.34 7.88 -4.73
N LEU A 199 3.60 7.47 -4.79
CA LEU A 199 4.58 7.72 -3.76
C LEU A 199 5.30 9.07 -3.89
N ARG A 200 5.13 9.82 -4.97
CA ARG A 200 5.76 11.14 -5.16
C ARG A 200 5.04 12.22 -4.37
N GLU A 201 5.77 13.25 -3.92
CA GLU A 201 5.17 14.38 -3.18
C GLU A 201 4.18 15.18 -4.04
N ASP A 202 4.51 15.36 -5.33
CA ASP A 202 3.72 16.09 -6.33
C ASP A 202 2.62 15.23 -6.98
N CYS A 203 2.25 14.10 -6.39
CA CYS A 203 1.20 13.22 -6.90
C CYS A 203 -0.14 13.92 -7.04
N GLU A 204 -0.77 13.78 -8.21
CA GLU A 204 -2.16 14.19 -8.43
C GLU A 204 -3.15 13.18 -7.81
N VAL A 205 -3.23 13.20 -6.48
CA VAL A 205 -4.05 12.26 -5.70
C VAL A 205 -5.48 12.11 -6.22
N PRO A 206 -6.26 13.19 -6.51
CA PRO A 206 -7.63 13.05 -7.00
C PRO A 206 -7.74 12.22 -8.28
N ARG A 207 -6.79 12.36 -9.21
CA ARG A 207 -6.76 11.59 -10.46
C ARG A 207 -6.64 10.09 -10.21
N LEU A 208 -5.71 9.69 -9.35
CA LEU A 208 -5.50 8.28 -9.04
C LEU A 208 -6.66 7.67 -8.23
N LEU A 209 -7.33 8.45 -7.37
CA LEU A 209 -8.49 7.99 -6.62
C LEU A 209 -9.72 7.67 -7.50
N THR A 210 -9.81 8.24 -8.69
CA THR A 210 -10.91 7.99 -9.65
C THR A 210 -10.60 6.88 -10.65
N LYS A 211 -9.41 6.26 -10.57
CA LYS A 211 -9.00 5.21 -11.48
C LYS A 211 -9.87 3.96 -11.35
N THR A 212 -10.16 3.33 -12.48
CA THR A 212 -10.66 1.96 -12.55
C THR A 212 -9.47 1.01 -12.69
N PRO A 213 -9.23 0.10 -11.73
CA PRO A 213 -8.14 -0.88 -11.84
C PRO A 213 -8.29 -1.82 -13.04
N GLU A 214 -7.17 -2.38 -13.50
CA GLU A 214 -7.15 -3.41 -14.55
C GLU A 214 -7.90 -4.66 -14.10
N GLU A 215 -8.42 -5.42 -15.07
CA GLU A 215 -9.10 -6.67 -14.78
C GLU A 215 -8.14 -7.74 -14.26
N LEU A 216 -8.63 -8.54 -13.34
CA LEU A 216 -7.91 -9.59 -12.64
C LEU A 216 -8.34 -10.98 -13.09
N ALA A 217 -7.47 -11.96 -12.91
CA ALA A 217 -7.84 -13.37 -12.88
C ALA A 217 -8.66 -13.63 -11.61
N ARG A 218 -9.72 -14.45 -11.74
CA ARG A 218 -10.61 -14.84 -10.65
C ARG A 218 -10.58 -16.35 -10.49
N GLU A 219 -10.22 -16.81 -9.32
CA GLU A 219 -10.14 -18.22 -8.96
C GLU A 219 -11.16 -18.52 -7.84
N PRO A 220 -12.19 -19.36 -8.07
CA PRO A 220 -13.07 -19.83 -6.99
C PRO A 220 -12.28 -20.76 -6.08
N LEU A 221 -12.37 -20.55 -4.78
CA LEU A 221 -11.74 -21.43 -3.79
C LEU A 221 -12.77 -22.37 -3.22
N GLY A 222 -12.52 -23.70 -3.29
CA GLY A 222 -13.32 -24.68 -2.56
C GLY A 222 -13.22 -24.46 -1.06
N GLN A 223 -14.23 -24.87 -0.29
CA GLN A 223 -14.26 -24.69 1.18
C GLN A 223 -13.05 -25.31 1.90
N LEU A 224 -12.36 -26.29 1.32
CA LEU A 224 -11.20 -26.97 1.91
C LEU A 224 -9.87 -26.22 1.75
N SER A 225 -9.74 -25.28 0.81
CA SER A 225 -8.48 -24.56 0.55
C SER A 225 -8.23 -23.38 1.48
N LEU A 226 -9.15 -23.08 2.39
CA LEU A 226 -9.02 -21.95 3.34
C LEU A 226 -8.24 -22.28 4.62
N PHE A 227 -7.89 -23.55 4.83
CA PHE A 227 -7.30 -24.07 6.08
C PHE A 227 -5.95 -24.80 5.89
N SER A 228 -5.37 -24.74 4.68
CA SER A 228 -4.05 -25.30 4.37
C SER A 228 -2.94 -24.27 4.54
#